data_d6a5eceac7a13c4e9a262c1db6b8afb5
#
_entry.id   d6a5eceac7a13c4e9a262c1db6b8afb5
#
_cell.length_a   1.000
_cell.length_b   1.000
_cell.length_c   1.000
_cell.angle_alpha   90.00
_cell.angle_beta   90.00
_cell.angle_gamma   90.00
#
_symmetry.space_group_name_H-M   'P 1'
#
loop_
_entity.id
_entity.type
_entity.pdbx_description
1 polymer ?
#
loop_
_entity_poly.entity_id
_entity_poly.type
_entity_poly.pdbx_seq_one_letter_code
_entity_poly.pdbx_strand_id
1 'polypeptide(L)'
;MRTKLAVIALSGFAVAAVCLGGAFALDAGKLKDSIISFGDSDSPRCDLSLTGQQATRNLAWDGRDTAAVAVPANIHYRRGLGDQVVVTGDSALVPHVEVVDGAVRLNCRIRSLKGTRLEVTLPGREFKGFSIAGVGDMTLENIDQPDLTINVAGAGNVTASGNVKSLELQVAGASDDKLEGLVADRVAVHIAGASNIDVAPKDDLKANIVGSGTVTLHAEPKSIETHIIGSGRIIHPNGSVSGHQPV
;
A
#
# COMPACT_ATOMS: atom_id res chain seq x y z
N MET A 1 28.60 -4.87 19.96
CA MET A 1 27.17 -5.21 19.91
C MET A 1 26.41 -4.53 18.77
N ARG A 2 26.72 -3.29 18.36
CA ARG A 2 26.03 -2.56 17.26
C ARG A 2 26.19 -3.19 15.87
N THR A 3 27.31 -3.80 15.56
CA THR A 3 27.60 -4.46 14.28
C THR A 3 26.79 -5.76 14.06
N LYS A 4 26.49 -6.50 15.12
CA LYS A 4 25.70 -7.75 15.01
C LYS A 4 24.22 -7.49 14.75
N LEU A 5 23.67 -6.40 15.29
CA LEU A 5 22.28 -5.98 15.04
C LEU A 5 22.08 -5.47 13.59
N ALA A 6 23.07 -4.76 13.02
CA ALA A 6 23.00 -4.32 11.63
C ALA A 6 23.05 -5.49 10.63
N VAL A 7 23.81 -6.54 10.93
CA VAL A 7 23.89 -7.75 10.08
C VAL A 7 22.58 -8.55 10.14
N ILE A 8 21.93 -8.63 11.30
CA ILE A 8 20.63 -9.31 11.44
C ILE A 8 19.52 -8.55 10.71
N ALA A 9 19.51 -7.22 10.77
CA ALA A 9 18.54 -6.40 10.05
C ALA A 9 18.72 -6.50 8.52
N LEU A 10 19.98 -6.49 8.04
CA LEU A 10 20.29 -6.66 6.61
C LEU A 10 19.99 -8.08 6.09
N SER A 11 20.24 -9.11 6.91
CA SER A 11 19.92 -10.49 6.52
C SER A 11 18.42 -10.75 6.52
N GLY A 12 17.65 -10.16 7.45
CA GLY A 12 16.19 -10.23 7.47
C GLY A 12 15.56 -9.56 6.24
N PHE A 13 16.09 -8.43 5.80
CA PHE A 13 15.62 -7.74 4.61
C PHE A 13 15.95 -8.50 3.32
N ALA A 14 17.13 -9.12 3.25
CA ALA A 14 17.54 -9.94 2.11
C ALA A 14 16.73 -11.24 2.01
N VAL A 15 16.39 -11.87 3.14
CA VAL A 15 15.54 -13.07 3.16
C VAL A 15 14.09 -12.73 2.80
N ALA A 16 13.55 -11.61 3.25
CA ALA A 16 12.22 -11.14 2.83
C ALA A 16 12.18 -10.83 1.32
N ALA A 17 13.23 -10.20 0.78
CA ALA A 17 13.34 -9.93 -0.66
C ALA A 17 13.48 -11.21 -1.49
N VAL A 18 14.17 -12.24 -0.99
CA VAL A 18 14.32 -13.54 -1.66
C VAL A 18 13.05 -14.38 -1.56
N CYS A 19 12.33 -14.33 -0.43
CA CYS A 19 11.04 -15.04 -0.29
C CYS A 19 9.95 -14.36 -1.15
N LEU A 20 9.95 -13.04 -1.26
CA LEU A 20 9.11 -12.32 -2.20
C LEU A 20 9.47 -12.63 -3.66
N GLY A 21 10.77 -12.68 -3.99
CA GLY A 21 11.23 -13.01 -5.34
C GLY A 21 10.89 -14.42 -5.80
N GLY A 22 10.81 -15.41 -4.91
CA GLY A 22 10.45 -16.78 -5.23
C GLY A 22 8.97 -17.00 -5.51
N ALA A 23 8.08 -16.22 -4.87
CA ALA A 23 6.63 -16.27 -5.09
C ALA A 23 6.18 -15.40 -6.28
N PHE A 24 6.99 -14.41 -6.69
CA PHE A 24 6.69 -13.42 -7.73
C PHE A 24 7.39 -13.66 -9.07
N ALA A 25 7.96 -14.85 -9.31
CA ALA A 25 8.72 -15.15 -10.53
C ALA A 25 7.91 -15.06 -11.84
N LEU A 26 6.62 -14.78 -11.80
CA LEU A 26 5.77 -14.71 -12.98
C LEU A 26 5.44 -13.28 -13.47
N ASP A 27 5.69 -12.22 -12.70
CA ASP A 27 5.52 -10.83 -13.19
C ASP A 27 6.49 -9.80 -12.54
N ALA A 28 7.63 -10.24 -12.05
CA ALA A 28 8.64 -9.41 -11.39
C ALA A 28 9.23 -8.29 -12.29
N GLY A 29 8.99 -8.34 -13.58
CA GLY A 29 9.46 -7.32 -14.54
C GLY A 29 8.76 -5.97 -14.37
N LYS A 30 7.48 -5.95 -14.02
CA LYS A 30 6.69 -4.72 -13.89
C LYS A 30 6.75 -4.09 -12.49
N LEU A 31 6.94 -4.91 -11.45
CA LEU A 31 7.10 -4.40 -10.08
C LEU A 31 8.46 -3.75 -9.85
N LYS A 32 9.49 -4.23 -10.54
CA LYS A 32 10.87 -3.76 -10.40
C LYS A 32 11.01 -2.29 -10.77
N ASP A 33 10.29 -1.83 -11.77
CA ASP A 33 10.36 -0.44 -12.23
C ASP A 33 9.54 0.52 -11.35
N SER A 34 8.49 0.05 -10.66
CA SER A 34 7.64 0.90 -9.80
C SER A 34 8.13 1.05 -8.36
N ILE A 35 8.74 0.03 -7.77
CA ILE A 35 9.09 0.03 -6.33
C ILE A 35 10.56 0.43 -6.09
N ILE A 36 11.46 0.18 -7.02
CA ILE A 36 12.91 0.39 -6.82
C ILE A 36 13.35 1.83 -7.03
N SER A 37 12.54 2.69 -7.66
CA SER A 37 12.88 4.10 -7.88
C SER A 37 12.68 5.01 -6.65
N PHE A 38 12.26 4.51 -5.51
CA PHE A 38 12.01 5.33 -4.31
C PHE A 38 13.26 5.79 -3.55
N GLY A 39 14.42 5.43 -4.00
CA GLY A 39 15.67 5.78 -3.33
C GLY A 39 16.76 6.19 -4.30
N ASP A 40 16.46 7.13 -5.20
CA ASP A 40 17.49 7.68 -6.06
C ASP A 40 18.57 8.33 -5.19
N SER A 41 19.75 7.68 -5.16
CA SER A 41 20.90 8.12 -4.35
C SER A 41 21.41 9.51 -4.77
N ASP A 42 21.00 9.99 -5.94
CA ASP A 42 21.42 11.24 -6.53
C ASP A 42 20.49 12.43 -6.23
N SER A 43 19.33 12.21 -5.56
CA SER A 43 18.43 13.31 -5.20
C SER A 43 19.12 14.29 -4.23
N PRO A 44 19.00 15.60 -4.45
CA PRO A 44 19.59 16.61 -3.57
C PRO A 44 19.04 16.51 -2.15
N ARG A 45 19.83 16.94 -1.16
CA ARG A 45 19.34 17.04 0.22
C ARG A 45 18.62 18.37 0.40
N CYS A 46 17.45 18.33 1.03
CA CYS A 46 16.75 19.51 1.49
C CYS A 46 16.95 19.68 3.00
N ASP A 47 17.52 20.81 3.39
CA ASP A 47 17.51 21.25 4.78
C ASP A 47 16.24 22.09 5.01
N LEU A 48 15.14 21.41 5.33
CA LEU A 48 13.86 22.06 5.57
C LEU A 48 13.63 22.23 7.07
N SER A 49 13.29 23.45 7.46
CA SER A 49 12.72 23.76 8.77
C SER A 49 11.23 23.91 8.61
N LEU A 50 10.46 23.03 9.25
CA LEU A 50 9.00 23.11 9.22
C LEU A 50 8.53 24.43 9.82
N THR A 51 7.60 25.08 9.14
CA THR A 51 7.11 26.40 9.51
C THR A 51 5.88 26.34 10.42
N GLY A 52 5.15 25.21 10.42
CA GLY A 52 3.86 25.06 11.04
C GLY A 52 2.72 25.78 10.28
N GLN A 53 3.03 26.46 9.18
CA GLN A 53 2.04 27.11 8.32
C GLN A 53 1.59 26.13 7.23
N GLN A 54 0.29 26.13 6.93
CA GLN A 54 -0.28 25.28 5.87
C GLN A 54 -0.20 25.97 4.51
N ALA A 55 0.13 25.17 3.50
CA ALA A 55 0.04 25.56 2.09
C ALA A 55 -0.66 24.48 1.29
N THR A 56 -1.27 24.89 0.19
CA THR A 56 -1.93 23.96 -0.75
C THR A 56 -1.35 24.17 -2.15
N ARG A 57 -1.09 23.08 -2.86
CA ARG A 57 -0.60 23.10 -4.23
C ARG A 57 -1.36 22.10 -5.09
N ASN A 58 -1.75 22.54 -6.28
CA ASN A 58 -2.34 21.69 -7.30
C ASN A 58 -1.25 21.27 -8.29
N LEU A 59 -1.22 19.98 -8.59
CA LEU A 59 -0.27 19.37 -9.51
C LEU A 59 -1.03 18.64 -10.62
N ALA A 60 -0.54 18.76 -11.84
CA ALA A 60 -1.08 18.01 -12.95
C ALA A 60 -0.70 16.52 -12.79
N TRP A 61 -1.63 15.64 -13.14
CA TRP A 61 -1.33 14.21 -13.24
C TRP A 61 -0.62 13.91 -14.56
N ASP A 62 0.35 13.02 -14.56
CA ASP A 62 1.18 12.69 -15.72
C ASP A 62 0.56 11.68 -16.70
N GLY A 63 -0.71 11.32 -16.49
CA GLY A 63 -1.48 10.44 -17.38
C GLY A 63 -1.36 8.95 -17.09
N ARG A 64 -0.53 8.51 -16.13
CA ARG A 64 -0.41 7.09 -15.75
C ARG A 64 -1.72 6.53 -15.21
N ASP A 65 -1.93 5.23 -15.38
CA ASP A 65 -3.11 4.48 -14.90
C ASP A 65 -2.90 3.81 -13.54
N THR A 66 -1.77 4.04 -12.90
CA THR A 66 -1.44 3.63 -11.54
C THR A 66 -1.00 4.84 -10.72
N ALA A 67 -1.45 4.93 -9.49
CA ALA A 67 -1.10 6.01 -8.58
C ALA A 67 -0.26 5.49 -7.40
N ALA A 68 0.93 6.05 -7.23
CA ALA A 68 1.80 5.75 -6.09
C ALA A 68 2.00 7.00 -5.23
N VAL A 69 2.02 6.84 -3.91
CA VAL A 69 2.36 7.92 -2.98
C VAL A 69 3.54 7.47 -2.12
N ALA A 70 4.67 8.15 -2.30
CA ALA A 70 5.95 7.85 -1.66
C ALA A 70 6.37 8.95 -0.69
N VAL A 71 5.41 9.53 -0.01
CA VAL A 71 5.61 10.54 1.05
C VAL A 71 4.72 10.16 2.23
N PRO A 72 5.09 10.51 3.47
CA PRO A 72 4.17 10.37 4.60
C PRO A 72 2.92 11.21 4.38
N ALA A 73 1.77 10.57 4.16
CA ALA A 73 0.55 11.26 3.78
C ALA A 73 -0.73 10.54 4.22
N ASN A 74 -1.79 11.32 4.40
CA ASN A 74 -3.16 10.82 4.31
C ASN A 74 -3.62 11.00 2.87
N ILE A 75 -4.07 9.92 2.24
CA ILE A 75 -4.34 9.88 0.80
C ILE A 75 -5.82 9.69 0.61
N HIS A 76 -6.42 10.56 -0.18
CA HIS A 76 -7.84 10.50 -0.51
C HIS A 76 -8.02 10.35 -2.02
N TYR A 77 -8.79 9.36 -2.39
CA TYR A 77 -9.25 9.16 -3.75
C TYR A 77 -10.75 8.94 -3.78
N ARG A 78 -11.42 9.63 -4.69
CA ARG A 78 -12.83 9.37 -5.04
C ARG A 78 -12.99 9.46 -6.55
N ARG A 79 -13.53 8.41 -7.16
CA ARG A 79 -13.80 8.41 -8.60
C ARG A 79 -14.73 9.56 -8.98
N GLY A 80 -14.34 10.31 -10.00
CA GLY A 80 -15.08 11.48 -10.50
C GLY A 80 -14.79 12.79 -9.78
N LEU A 81 -13.89 12.82 -8.78
CA LEU A 81 -13.51 14.02 -8.04
C LEU A 81 -12.26 14.66 -8.63
N GLY A 82 -12.44 15.74 -9.41
CA GLY A 82 -11.33 16.56 -9.93
C GLY A 82 -10.41 15.84 -10.92
N ASP A 83 -9.48 16.58 -11.48
CA ASP A 83 -8.50 16.12 -12.49
C ASP A 83 -7.04 16.35 -12.09
N GLN A 84 -6.82 16.98 -10.94
CA GLN A 84 -5.51 17.33 -10.42
C GLN A 84 -5.22 16.63 -9.10
N VAL A 85 -3.93 16.47 -8.80
CA VAL A 85 -3.48 16.12 -7.46
C VAL A 85 -3.47 17.38 -6.62
N VAL A 86 -4.17 17.34 -5.48
CA VAL A 86 -4.15 18.43 -4.50
C VAL A 86 -3.31 18.00 -3.30
N VAL A 87 -2.26 18.75 -3.00
CA VAL A 87 -1.38 18.48 -1.87
C VAL A 87 -1.47 19.62 -0.87
N THR A 88 -1.78 19.30 0.37
CA THR A 88 -1.84 20.26 1.47
C THR A 88 -0.92 19.80 2.60
N GLY A 89 -0.18 20.73 3.20
CA GLY A 89 0.74 20.44 4.29
C GLY A 89 1.60 21.64 4.65
N ASP A 90 2.70 21.40 5.36
CA ASP A 90 3.62 22.47 5.76
C ASP A 90 4.16 23.24 4.55
N SER A 91 4.14 24.57 4.62
CA SER A 91 4.53 25.48 3.53
C SER A 91 6.00 25.35 3.10
N ALA A 92 6.86 24.80 3.94
CA ALA A 92 8.23 24.47 3.56
C ALA A 92 8.31 23.15 2.77
N LEU A 93 7.37 22.24 2.96
CA LEU A 93 7.39 20.89 2.37
C LEU A 93 6.65 20.83 1.03
N VAL A 94 5.47 21.43 0.94
CA VAL A 94 4.59 21.40 -0.23
C VAL A 94 5.26 21.80 -1.55
N PRO A 95 6.16 22.81 -1.62
CA PRO A 95 6.87 23.15 -2.86
C PRO A 95 7.78 22.04 -3.40
N HIS A 96 8.19 21.10 -2.56
CA HIS A 96 9.07 20.00 -2.91
C HIS A 96 8.34 18.74 -3.36
N VAL A 97 7.00 18.75 -3.34
CA VAL A 97 6.19 17.63 -3.84
C VAL A 97 6.07 17.73 -5.36
N GLU A 98 6.26 16.62 -6.03
CA GLU A 98 6.12 16.49 -7.48
C GLU A 98 5.34 15.21 -7.85
N VAL A 99 4.79 15.19 -9.06
CA VAL A 99 4.19 14.01 -9.69
C VAL A 99 5.10 13.60 -10.85
N VAL A 100 5.66 12.40 -10.75
CA VAL A 100 6.56 11.85 -11.77
C VAL A 100 6.30 10.36 -11.91
N ASP A 101 6.09 9.88 -13.12
CA ASP A 101 5.85 8.48 -13.45
C ASP A 101 4.72 7.82 -12.63
N GLY A 102 3.63 8.56 -12.39
CA GLY A 102 2.51 8.08 -11.59
C GLY A 102 2.77 8.08 -10.08
N ALA A 103 3.84 8.71 -9.62
CA ALA A 103 4.18 8.78 -8.21
C ALA A 103 4.17 10.22 -7.67
N VAL A 104 3.46 10.43 -6.57
CA VAL A 104 3.56 11.62 -5.73
C VAL A 104 4.76 11.43 -4.81
N ARG A 105 5.81 12.22 -5.01
CA ARG A 105 7.07 12.08 -4.29
C ARG A 105 7.68 13.43 -3.93
N LEU A 106 8.75 13.42 -3.15
CA LEU A 106 9.58 14.62 -2.91
C LEU A 106 10.73 14.66 -3.92
N ASN A 107 11.01 15.85 -4.44
CA ASN A 107 12.15 16.08 -5.35
C ASN A 107 13.50 16.14 -4.61
N CYS A 108 13.52 15.88 -3.30
CA CYS A 108 14.72 15.92 -2.48
C CYS A 108 14.61 14.97 -1.27
N ARG A 109 15.77 14.60 -0.72
CA ARG A 109 15.87 13.79 0.49
C ARG A 109 15.83 14.67 1.74
N ILE A 110 14.85 14.41 2.61
CA ILE A 110 14.70 15.10 3.88
C ILE A 110 15.24 14.22 5.01
N ARG A 111 16.00 14.81 5.93
CA ARG A 111 16.61 14.07 7.04
C ARG A 111 15.60 13.46 7.99
N SER A 112 14.49 14.13 8.24
CA SER A 112 13.44 13.66 9.13
C SER A 112 12.11 14.36 8.84
N LEU A 113 11.06 13.57 8.65
CA LEU A 113 9.67 14.04 8.53
C LEU A 113 8.87 13.68 9.80
N LYS A 114 9.53 13.59 10.97
CA LYS A 114 8.86 13.18 12.21
C LYS A 114 7.64 14.05 12.50
N GLY A 115 6.48 13.41 12.57
CA GLY A 115 5.22 14.05 12.93
C GLY A 115 4.57 14.88 11.83
N THR A 116 5.11 14.90 10.62
CA THR A 116 4.55 15.64 9.50
C THR A 116 3.93 14.66 8.51
N ARG A 117 2.65 14.81 8.24
CA ARG A 117 1.93 14.14 7.16
C ARG A 117 1.38 15.18 6.20
N LEU A 118 1.37 14.84 4.93
CA LEU A 118 0.69 15.60 3.90
C LEU A 118 -0.74 15.07 3.74
N GLU A 119 -1.65 15.94 3.33
CA GLU A 119 -2.95 15.54 2.79
C GLU A 119 -2.82 15.52 1.26
N VAL A 120 -3.05 14.37 0.65
CA VAL A 120 -2.94 14.18 -0.80
C VAL A 120 -4.28 13.71 -1.34
N THR A 121 -4.92 14.53 -2.15
CA THR A 121 -6.10 14.13 -2.90
C THR A 121 -5.67 13.78 -4.32
N LEU A 122 -5.93 12.55 -4.74
CA LEU A 122 -5.64 12.07 -6.09
C LEU A 122 -6.75 12.48 -7.07
N PRO A 123 -6.44 12.64 -8.38
CA PRO A 123 -7.46 12.93 -9.39
C PRO A 123 -8.47 11.79 -9.51
N GLY A 124 -9.74 12.12 -9.71
CA GLY A 124 -10.85 11.15 -9.74
C GLY A 124 -10.98 10.33 -11.03
N ARG A 125 -9.90 10.20 -11.81
CA ARG A 125 -9.84 9.32 -12.98
C ARG A 125 -9.78 7.86 -12.55
N GLU A 126 -10.04 6.93 -13.45
CA GLU A 126 -9.85 5.50 -13.19
C GLU A 126 -8.36 5.16 -13.06
N PHE A 127 -7.99 4.49 -11.97
CA PHE A 127 -6.67 3.92 -11.75
C PHE A 127 -6.78 2.41 -11.61
N LYS A 128 -5.94 1.68 -12.34
CA LYS A 128 -5.82 0.21 -12.21
C LYS A 128 -5.17 -0.22 -10.90
N GLY A 129 -4.38 0.67 -10.29
CA GLY A 129 -3.69 0.35 -9.05
C GLY A 129 -3.33 1.57 -8.23
N PHE A 130 -3.24 1.33 -6.92
CA PHE A 130 -2.80 2.29 -5.92
C PHE A 130 -1.65 1.70 -5.11
N SER A 131 -0.67 2.54 -4.76
CA SER A 131 0.49 2.12 -3.98
C SER A 131 0.82 3.14 -2.89
N ILE A 132 1.10 2.66 -1.68
CA ILE A 132 1.69 3.45 -0.60
C ILE A 132 3.11 2.94 -0.36
N ALA A 133 4.07 3.84 -0.35
CA ALA A 133 5.44 3.52 0.05
C ALA A 133 5.87 4.40 1.23
N GLY A 134 6.05 3.79 2.41
CA GLY A 134 6.42 4.49 3.63
C GLY A 134 5.36 4.41 4.72
N VAL A 135 4.90 5.57 5.21
CA VAL A 135 3.88 5.67 6.27
C VAL A 135 2.71 6.51 5.79
N GLY A 136 1.49 5.98 5.85
CA GLY A 136 0.31 6.75 5.43
C GLY A 136 -0.98 5.96 5.50
N ASP A 137 -2.08 6.69 5.46
CA ASP A 137 -3.42 6.11 5.42
C ASP A 137 -4.04 6.46 4.05
N MET A 138 -4.68 5.49 3.40
CA MET A 138 -5.30 5.66 2.08
C MET A 138 -6.80 5.36 2.16
N THR A 139 -7.60 6.30 1.70
CA THR A 139 -9.04 6.12 1.56
C THR A 139 -9.41 6.16 0.08
N LEU A 140 -10.02 5.06 -0.40
CA LEU A 140 -10.44 4.87 -1.78
C LEU A 140 -11.96 4.75 -1.82
N GLU A 141 -12.63 5.71 -2.44
CA GLU A 141 -14.07 5.77 -2.47
C GLU A 141 -14.64 5.67 -3.88
N ASN A 142 -15.81 5.08 -3.97
CA ASN A 142 -16.57 4.99 -5.21
C ASN A 142 -15.83 4.26 -6.33
N ILE A 143 -15.11 3.18 -5.98
CA ILE A 143 -14.46 2.30 -6.95
C ILE A 143 -15.54 1.54 -7.72
N ASP A 144 -15.41 1.54 -9.06
CA ASP A 144 -16.29 0.76 -9.94
C ASP A 144 -15.51 0.40 -11.21
N GLN A 145 -14.86 -0.75 -11.19
CA GLN A 145 -13.96 -1.20 -12.26
C GLN A 145 -13.74 -2.71 -12.21
N PRO A 146 -13.29 -3.34 -13.32
CA PRO A 146 -13.07 -4.78 -13.33
C PRO A 146 -11.96 -5.25 -12.39
N ASP A 147 -10.81 -4.60 -12.44
CA ASP A 147 -9.61 -5.05 -11.73
C ASP A 147 -9.01 -3.90 -10.92
N LEU A 148 -8.58 -4.21 -9.71
CA LEU A 148 -7.90 -3.27 -8.83
C LEU A 148 -6.73 -3.95 -8.15
N THR A 149 -5.56 -3.31 -8.19
CA THR A 149 -4.37 -3.72 -7.42
C THR A 149 -4.07 -2.66 -6.36
N ILE A 150 -3.86 -3.10 -5.11
CA ILE A 150 -3.46 -2.23 -4.00
C ILE A 150 -2.14 -2.76 -3.44
N ASN A 151 -1.14 -1.89 -3.33
CA ASN A 151 0.17 -2.23 -2.78
C ASN A 151 0.49 -1.36 -1.56
N VAL A 152 0.82 -1.99 -0.44
CA VAL A 152 1.26 -1.32 0.78
C VAL A 152 2.68 -1.76 1.11
N ALA A 153 3.63 -0.85 1.04
CA ALA A 153 5.04 -1.09 1.38
C ALA A 153 5.45 -0.19 2.54
N GLY A 154 5.49 -0.72 3.75
CA GLY A 154 5.83 0.02 4.96
C GLY A 154 4.81 -0.13 6.08
N ALA A 155 4.34 1.00 6.61
CA ALA A 155 3.29 1.04 7.65
C ALA A 155 2.16 1.96 7.18
N GLY A 156 1.03 1.38 6.78
CA GLY A 156 -0.08 2.17 6.24
C GLY A 156 -1.37 1.40 6.30
N ASN A 157 -2.48 2.11 6.42
CA ASN A 157 -3.80 1.51 6.44
C ASN A 157 -4.55 1.88 5.16
N VAL A 158 -5.31 0.95 4.63
CA VAL A 158 -6.15 1.18 3.45
C VAL A 158 -7.61 0.97 3.83
N THR A 159 -8.44 1.93 3.48
CA THR A 159 -9.89 1.77 3.51
C THR A 159 -10.41 1.92 2.10
N ALA A 160 -11.19 0.97 1.61
CA ALA A 160 -11.75 1.04 0.25
C ALA A 160 -13.23 0.68 0.22
N SER A 161 -13.95 1.33 -0.71
CA SER A 161 -15.37 1.07 -0.93
C SER A 161 -15.75 1.12 -2.41
N GLY A 162 -16.72 0.30 -2.81
CA GLY A 162 -17.19 0.19 -4.17
C GLY A 162 -17.33 -1.24 -4.67
N ASN A 163 -17.11 -1.46 -5.98
CA ASN A 163 -17.25 -2.76 -6.60
C ASN A 163 -16.11 -3.06 -7.57
N VAL A 164 -15.58 -4.27 -7.52
CA VAL A 164 -14.59 -4.77 -8.49
C VAL A 164 -14.90 -6.25 -8.82
N LYS A 165 -14.41 -6.74 -9.93
CA LYS A 165 -14.45 -8.19 -10.20
C LYS A 165 -13.25 -8.89 -9.55
N SER A 166 -12.07 -8.25 -9.60
CA SER A 166 -10.86 -8.83 -9.06
C SER A 166 -10.10 -7.78 -8.24
N LEU A 167 -9.81 -8.12 -6.99
CA LEU A 167 -8.96 -7.35 -6.09
C LEU A 167 -7.67 -8.12 -5.85
N GLU A 168 -6.54 -7.47 -6.07
CA GLU A 168 -5.23 -7.94 -5.65
C GLU A 168 -4.67 -7.00 -4.60
N LEU A 169 -4.43 -7.50 -3.39
CA LEU A 169 -3.81 -6.77 -2.28
C LEU A 169 -2.45 -7.35 -1.95
N GLN A 170 -1.43 -6.53 -1.99
CA GLN A 170 -0.06 -6.90 -1.62
C GLN A 170 0.41 -6.01 -0.46
N VAL A 171 0.79 -6.63 0.65
CA VAL A 171 1.28 -5.94 1.85
C VAL A 171 2.67 -6.43 2.20
N ALA A 172 3.62 -5.51 2.23
CA ALA A 172 4.98 -5.74 2.69
C ALA A 172 5.28 -4.81 3.87
N GLY A 173 5.01 -5.28 5.10
CA GLY A 173 5.19 -4.47 6.30
C GLY A 173 4.13 -4.71 7.36
N ALA A 174 3.50 -3.62 7.85
CA ALA A 174 2.45 -3.68 8.85
C ALA A 174 1.28 -2.78 8.45
N SER A 175 0.05 -3.33 8.42
CA SER A 175 -1.15 -2.58 8.05
C SER A 175 -2.40 -3.12 8.75
N ASP A 176 -3.40 -2.23 8.85
CA ASP A 176 -4.79 -2.58 9.15
C ASP A 176 -5.66 -2.11 7.98
N ASP A 177 -6.04 -3.06 7.11
CA ASP A 177 -6.72 -2.74 5.85
C ASP A 177 -8.20 -3.11 5.92
N LYS A 178 -9.07 -2.11 5.77
CA LYS A 178 -10.53 -2.24 5.82
C LYS A 178 -11.11 -2.19 4.41
N LEU A 179 -11.22 -3.36 3.80
CA LEU A 179 -11.70 -3.51 2.44
C LEU A 179 -13.06 -4.22 2.36
N GLU A 180 -13.74 -4.40 3.49
CA GLU A 180 -15.07 -5.00 3.55
C GLU A 180 -16.14 -4.17 2.81
N GLY A 181 -15.90 -2.85 2.67
CA GLY A 181 -16.73 -1.95 1.86
C GLY A 181 -16.50 -2.07 0.35
N LEU A 182 -15.44 -2.76 -0.08
CA LEU A 182 -15.13 -3.03 -1.48
C LEU A 182 -15.57 -4.44 -1.85
N VAL A 183 -16.73 -4.52 -2.48
CA VAL A 183 -17.28 -5.81 -2.92
C VAL A 183 -16.49 -6.35 -4.10
N ALA A 184 -15.94 -7.56 -3.98
CA ALA A 184 -15.13 -8.20 -5.01
C ALA A 184 -15.63 -9.62 -5.30
N ASP A 185 -15.65 -10.02 -6.57
CA ASP A 185 -15.94 -11.43 -6.92
C ASP A 185 -14.75 -12.30 -6.51
N ARG A 186 -13.54 -11.91 -6.85
CA ARG A 186 -12.29 -12.61 -6.51
C ARG A 186 -11.34 -11.69 -5.74
N VAL A 187 -10.76 -12.24 -4.68
CA VAL A 187 -9.78 -11.53 -3.85
C VAL A 187 -8.50 -12.36 -3.76
N ALA A 188 -7.37 -11.75 -4.11
CA ALA A 188 -6.05 -12.29 -3.86
C ALA A 188 -5.32 -11.39 -2.83
N VAL A 189 -4.88 -12.00 -1.72
CA VAL A 189 -4.17 -11.31 -0.64
C VAL A 189 -2.78 -11.92 -0.50
N HIS A 190 -1.76 -11.06 -0.52
CA HIS A 190 -0.37 -11.43 -0.32
C HIS A 190 0.20 -10.60 0.83
N ILE A 191 0.52 -11.24 1.96
CA ILE A 191 1.08 -10.59 3.15
C ILE A 191 2.50 -11.07 3.36
N ALA A 192 3.43 -10.13 3.49
CA ALA A 192 4.77 -10.35 4.00
C ALA A 192 5.03 -9.42 5.19
N GLY A 193 4.78 -9.90 6.41
CA GLY A 193 4.89 -9.09 7.62
C GLY A 193 3.82 -9.37 8.65
N ALA A 194 3.25 -8.29 9.23
CA ALA A 194 2.21 -8.37 10.25
C ALA A 194 1.04 -7.44 9.89
N SER A 195 -0.08 -8.02 9.44
CA SER A 195 -1.21 -7.21 8.94
C SER A 195 -2.54 -7.84 9.30
N ASN A 196 -3.54 -6.98 9.53
CA ASN A 196 -4.93 -7.38 9.65
C ASN A 196 -5.68 -6.85 8.42
N ILE A 197 -6.45 -7.71 7.77
CA ILE A 197 -7.12 -7.38 6.53
C ILE A 197 -8.57 -7.84 6.61
N ASP A 198 -9.49 -6.91 6.42
CA ASP A 198 -10.93 -7.17 6.35
C ASP A 198 -11.36 -7.15 4.87
N VAL A 199 -11.94 -8.26 4.37
CA VAL A 199 -12.38 -8.41 2.96
C VAL A 199 -13.73 -9.08 2.87
N ALA A 200 -14.45 -8.82 1.76
CA ALA A 200 -15.75 -9.43 1.46
C ALA A 200 -15.76 -10.09 0.06
N PRO A 201 -15.02 -11.21 -0.14
CA PRO A 201 -15.00 -11.95 -1.39
C PRO A 201 -16.33 -12.68 -1.61
N LYS A 202 -16.83 -12.74 -2.87
CA LYS A 202 -18.06 -13.48 -3.22
C LYS A 202 -17.79 -14.89 -3.73
N ASP A 203 -16.79 -15.04 -4.59
CA ASP A 203 -16.55 -16.30 -5.29
C ASP A 203 -15.27 -16.96 -4.78
N ASP A 204 -14.14 -16.27 -4.87
CA ASP A 204 -12.85 -16.89 -4.60
C ASP A 204 -11.99 -16.00 -3.67
N LEU A 205 -11.34 -16.64 -2.69
CA LEU A 205 -10.26 -16.07 -1.90
C LEU A 205 -8.99 -16.86 -2.13
N LYS A 206 -7.90 -16.16 -2.50
CA LYS A 206 -6.55 -16.70 -2.43
C LYS A 206 -5.72 -15.88 -1.43
N ALA A 207 -5.24 -16.52 -0.37
CA ALA A 207 -4.46 -15.85 0.68
C ALA A 207 -3.10 -16.50 0.85
N ASN A 208 -2.04 -15.73 0.59
CA ASN A 208 -0.65 -16.11 0.83
C ASN A 208 -0.09 -15.25 1.95
N ILE A 209 0.23 -15.85 3.08
CA ILE A 209 0.68 -15.15 4.29
C ILE A 209 2.06 -15.65 4.69
N VAL A 210 3.03 -14.75 4.73
CA VAL A 210 4.37 -15.00 5.28
C VAL A 210 4.56 -14.06 6.46
N GLY A 211 4.51 -14.60 7.68
CA GLY A 211 4.60 -13.83 8.92
C GLY A 211 3.40 -14.02 9.84
N SER A 212 2.86 -12.92 10.37
CA SER A 212 1.74 -12.93 11.34
C SER A 212 0.59 -12.08 10.80
N GLY A 213 -0.18 -12.64 9.88
CA GLY A 213 -1.32 -11.94 9.27
C GLY A 213 -2.66 -12.53 9.69
N THR A 214 -3.67 -11.68 9.81
CA THR A 214 -5.06 -12.11 9.99
C THR A 214 -5.88 -11.59 8.79
N VAL A 215 -6.59 -12.48 8.12
CA VAL A 215 -7.58 -12.09 7.09
C VAL A 215 -8.96 -12.42 7.65
N THR A 216 -9.78 -11.39 7.84
CA THR A 216 -11.16 -11.52 8.31
C THR A 216 -12.11 -11.43 7.13
N LEU A 217 -12.96 -12.44 6.98
CA LEU A 217 -13.94 -12.53 5.92
C LEU A 217 -15.29 -11.97 6.40
N HIS A 218 -15.81 -10.98 5.69
CA HIS A 218 -17.14 -10.42 5.92
C HIS A 218 -18.21 -11.05 5.01
N ALA A 219 -17.78 -11.89 4.06
CA ALA A 219 -18.63 -12.76 3.27
C ALA A 219 -17.96 -14.14 3.12
N GLU A 220 -18.74 -15.21 2.99
CA GLU A 220 -18.19 -16.55 2.76
C GLU A 220 -18.06 -16.80 1.26
N PRO A 221 -16.83 -16.92 0.72
CA PRO A 221 -16.62 -17.21 -0.69
C PRO A 221 -16.90 -18.68 -1.01
N LYS A 222 -17.11 -19.00 -2.28
CA LYS A 222 -17.34 -20.38 -2.75
C LYS A 222 -16.08 -21.24 -2.69
N SER A 223 -14.90 -20.61 -2.81
CA SER A 223 -13.61 -21.26 -2.79
C SER A 223 -12.58 -20.46 -1.97
N ILE A 224 -11.79 -21.17 -1.17
CA ILE A 224 -10.70 -20.57 -0.38
C ILE A 224 -9.42 -21.39 -0.63
N GLU A 225 -8.40 -20.74 -1.15
CA GLU A 225 -7.04 -21.27 -1.25
C GLU A 225 -6.12 -20.50 -0.31
N THR A 226 -5.45 -21.20 0.61
CA THR A 226 -4.57 -20.56 1.58
C THR A 226 -3.19 -21.19 1.59
N HIS A 227 -2.16 -20.36 1.64
CA HIS A 227 -0.79 -20.76 1.87
C HIS A 227 -0.20 -19.89 2.99
N ILE A 228 0.06 -20.50 4.15
CA ILE A 228 0.49 -19.76 5.35
C ILE A 228 1.83 -20.29 5.83
N ILE A 229 2.81 -19.38 5.93
CA ILE A 229 4.12 -19.62 6.54
C ILE A 229 4.26 -18.68 7.73
N GLY A 230 4.17 -19.23 8.94
CA GLY A 230 4.21 -18.47 10.20
C GLY A 230 2.89 -18.57 10.99
N SER A 231 2.50 -17.50 11.66
CA SER A 231 1.34 -17.47 12.56
C SER A 231 0.12 -16.77 11.93
N GLY A 232 -0.13 -17.04 10.67
CA GLY A 232 -1.27 -16.48 9.94
C GLY A 232 -2.57 -17.22 10.20
N ARG A 233 -3.70 -16.52 10.04
CA ARG A 233 -5.05 -17.11 10.20
C ARG A 233 -6.09 -16.43 9.32
N ILE A 234 -7.10 -17.19 8.95
CA ILE A 234 -8.30 -16.69 8.29
C ILE A 234 -9.46 -16.81 9.28
N ILE A 235 -10.20 -15.74 9.48
CA ILE A 235 -11.41 -15.72 10.33
C ILE A 235 -12.63 -15.67 9.38
N HIS A 236 -13.48 -16.66 9.48
CA HIS A 236 -14.70 -16.77 8.69
C HIS A 236 -15.86 -15.95 9.29
N PRO A 237 -16.89 -15.61 8.54
CA PRO A 237 -18.03 -14.82 9.02
C PRO A 237 -18.78 -15.48 10.19
N ASN A 238 -18.74 -16.81 10.30
CA ASN A 238 -19.31 -17.58 11.41
C ASN A 238 -18.40 -17.63 12.66
N GLY A 239 -17.26 -16.94 12.66
CA GLY A 239 -16.28 -16.91 13.72
C GLY A 239 -15.34 -18.12 13.78
N SER A 240 -15.46 -19.08 12.84
CA SER A 240 -14.49 -20.18 12.75
C SER A 240 -13.13 -19.64 12.24
N VAL A 241 -12.04 -20.30 12.65
CA VAL A 241 -10.69 -19.92 12.29
C VAL A 241 -10.03 -21.05 11.52
N SER A 242 -9.50 -20.74 10.34
CA SER A 242 -8.64 -21.63 9.56
C SER A 242 -7.25 -21.01 9.44
N GLY A 243 -6.20 -21.86 9.49
CA GLY A 243 -4.81 -21.40 9.39
C GLY A 243 -3.87 -22.40 10.02
N HIS A 244 -2.58 -22.16 9.84
CA HIS A 244 -1.54 -23.00 10.46
C HIS A 244 -1.45 -22.68 11.97
N GLN A 245 -1.83 -23.64 12.82
CA GLN A 245 -1.46 -23.58 14.24
C GLN A 245 -0.01 -24.08 14.35
N PRO A 246 0.91 -23.31 14.95
CA PRO A 246 2.23 -23.85 15.27
C PRO A 246 2.08 -25.01 16.24
N VAL A 247 2.65 -26.14 15.88
CA VAL A 247 2.85 -27.31 16.74
C VAL A 247 3.85 -26.97 17.81
#